data_49b0ae5503c396e9e6a6fadbcb2ac584
#
_entry.id   49b0ae5503c396e9e6a6fadbcb2ac584
#
_cell.length_a   1.000
_cell.length_b   1.000
_cell.length_c   1.000
_cell.angle_alpha   90.00
_cell.angle_beta   90.00
_cell.angle_gamma   90.00
#
_symmetry.space_group_name_H-M   'P 1'
#
loop_
_entity.id
_entity.type
_entity.pdbx_description
1 polymer ?
#
loop_
_entity_poly.entity_id
_entity_poly.type
_entity_poly.pdbx_seq_one_letter_code
_entity_poly.pdbx_strand_id
1 'polypeptide(L)'
;GGDPMHPVNRADVRDLMSEIREKYPTKTIWMYTGDSWEDICDLPVMQYVDVVVDGEFHVEEKDVKLLWKGSKNQRVIDVKKTLASDHRRVPVLHCGDYA
;
A
#
# COMPACT_ATOMS: atom_id res chain seq x y z
N GLY A 1 12.23 12.45 -0.91
CA GLY A 1 11.72 11.51 -1.79
C GLY A 1 12.05 10.10 -1.40
N GLY A 2 11.68 9.22 -2.24
CA GLY A 2 11.91 7.82 -2.05
C GLY A 2 10.69 7.06 -1.55
N ASP A 3 10.90 5.77 -1.39
CA ASP A 3 9.84 4.86 -1.00
C ASP A 3 9.46 5.08 0.47
N PRO A 4 8.17 5.27 0.79
CA PRO A 4 7.75 5.45 2.18
C PRO A 4 8.08 4.26 3.07
N MET A 5 8.25 3.07 2.50
CA MET A 5 8.60 1.87 3.27
C MET A 5 10.11 1.61 3.35
N HIS A 6 10.93 2.49 2.79
CA HIS A 6 12.37 2.41 2.99
C HIS A 6 12.66 2.50 4.49
N PRO A 7 13.50 1.62 5.08
CA PRO A 7 13.70 1.58 6.54
C PRO A 7 14.01 2.91 7.20
N VAL A 8 14.71 3.80 6.51
CA VAL A 8 15.05 5.13 7.05
C VAL A 8 13.81 5.99 7.23
N ASN A 9 12.78 5.78 6.43
CA ASN A 9 11.58 6.63 6.42
C ASN A 9 10.41 6.07 7.24
N ARG A 10 10.46 4.81 7.63
CA ARG A 10 9.30 4.11 8.22
C ARG A 10 8.70 4.80 9.46
N ALA A 11 9.54 5.23 10.38
CA ALA A 11 9.07 5.88 11.60
C ALA A 11 8.41 7.22 11.31
N ASP A 12 9.02 8.03 10.45
CA ASP A 12 8.49 9.34 10.09
C ASP A 12 7.19 9.21 9.31
N VAL A 13 7.10 8.24 8.40
CA VAL A 13 5.89 7.98 7.63
C VAL A 13 4.77 7.52 8.55
N ARG A 14 5.06 6.64 9.50
CA ARG A 14 4.07 6.19 10.48
C ARG A 14 3.51 7.37 11.26
N ASP A 15 4.38 8.25 11.75
CA ASP A 15 3.95 9.41 12.53
C ASP A 15 3.10 10.36 11.71
N LEU A 16 3.48 10.59 10.46
CA LEU A 16 2.71 11.43 9.54
C LEU A 16 1.34 10.81 9.25
N MET A 17 1.28 9.51 8.99
CA MET A 17 0.01 8.83 8.73
C MET A 17 -0.91 8.87 9.93
N SER A 18 -0.35 8.71 11.14
CA SER A 18 -1.11 8.82 12.37
C SER A 18 -1.74 10.20 12.51
N GLU A 19 -0.99 11.27 12.24
CA GLU A 19 -1.49 12.64 12.28
C GLU A 19 -2.59 12.86 11.24
N ILE A 20 -2.38 12.40 10.03
CA ILE A 20 -3.38 12.57 8.96
C ILE A 20 -4.67 11.85 9.34
N ARG A 21 -4.57 10.64 9.87
CA ARG A 21 -5.74 9.88 10.26
C ARG A 21 -6.50 10.55 11.40
N GLU A 22 -5.78 11.18 12.32
CA GLU A 22 -6.39 11.92 13.43
C GLU A 22 -7.13 13.16 12.96
N LYS A 23 -6.52 13.91 12.03
CA LYS A 23 -7.10 15.14 11.51
C LYS A 23 -8.18 14.91 10.46
N TYR A 24 -8.04 13.85 9.68
CA TYR A 24 -8.92 13.56 8.55
C TYR A 24 -9.35 12.09 8.58
N PRO A 25 -10.16 11.69 9.57
CA PRO A 25 -10.47 10.26 9.78
C PRO A 25 -11.28 9.64 8.64
N THR A 26 -11.92 10.44 7.80
CA THR A 26 -12.74 9.94 6.69
C THR A 26 -11.98 9.89 5.36
N LYS A 27 -10.76 10.39 5.31
CA LYS A 27 -9.97 10.38 4.07
C LYS A 27 -9.35 9.01 3.84
N THR A 28 -9.31 8.58 2.59
CA THR A 28 -8.67 7.34 2.20
C THR A 28 -7.18 7.58 2.00
N ILE A 29 -6.35 6.75 2.61
CA ILE A 29 -4.90 6.85 2.50
C ILE A 29 -4.39 5.72 1.62
N TRP A 30 -3.72 6.08 0.54
CA TRP A 30 -3.09 5.16 -0.40
C TRP A 30 -1.59 5.24 -0.27
N MET A 31 -0.93 4.11 -0.26
CA MET A 31 0.54 4.05 -0.17
C MET A 31 1.10 3.25 -1.34
N TYR A 32 2.08 3.82 -2.02
CA TYR A 32 2.81 3.16 -3.11
C TYR A 32 4.20 2.79 -2.61
N THR A 33 4.61 1.55 -2.79
CA THR A 33 5.90 1.06 -2.34
C THR A 33 6.50 0.08 -3.33
N GLY A 34 7.82 0.04 -3.41
CA GLY A 34 8.54 -0.98 -4.19
C GLY A 34 8.65 -2.31 -3.49
N ASP A 35 8.34 -2.37 -2.18
CA ASP A 35 8.39 -3.61 -1.41
C ASP A 35 7.17 -4.47 -1.68
N SER A 36 7.29 -5.77 -1.40
CA SER A 36 6.16 -6.68 -1.47
C SER A 36 5.35 -6.62 -0.19
N TRP A 37 4.03 -6.77 -0.30
CA TRP A 37 3.13 -6.75 0.86
C TRP A 37 3.59 -7.72 1.94
N GLU A 38 4.02 -8.91 1.56
CA GLU A 38 4.45 -9.95 2.48
C GLU A 38 5.60 -9.49 3.39
N ASP A 39 6.40 -8.54 2.92
CA ASP A 39 7.54 -8.02 3.67
C ASP A 39 7.18 -6.85 4.59
N ILE A 40 6.04 -6.19 4.35
CA ILE A 40 5.67 -4.98 5.08
C ILE A 40 4.35 -5.07 5.82
N CYS A 41 3.63 -6.18 5.67
CA CYS A 41 2.28 -6.30 6.19
C CYS A 41 2.18 -6.19 7.72
N ASP A 42 3.27 -6.49 8.44
CA ASP A 42 3.28 -6.43 9.89
C ASP A 42 3.76 -5.10 10.47
N LEU A 43 4.10 -4.14 9.61
CA LEU A 43 4.55 -2.84 10.08
C LEU A 43 3.40 -2.03 10.70
N PRO A 44 3.66 -1.33 11.81
CA PRO A 44 2.62 -0.57 12.50
C PRO A 44 1.90 0.47 11.63
N VAL A 45 2.58 1.01 10.62
CA VAL A 45 1.97 2.01 9.73
C VAL A 45 0.74 1.48 9.00
N MET A 46 0.65 0.17 8.81
CA MET A 46 -0.46 -0.43 8.07
C MET A 46 -1.81 -0.20 8.71
N GLN A 47 -1.87 0.04 10.02
CA GLN A 47 -3.13 0.35 10.68
C GLN A 47 -3.75 1.66 10.20
N TYR A 48 -2.96 2.54 9.59
CA TYR A 48 -3.42 3.86 9.11
C TYR A 48 -3.68 3.90 7.61
N VAL A 49 -3.34 2.86 6.87
CA VAL A 49 -3.40 2.83 5.41
C VAL A 49 -4.62 2.06 4.94
N ASP A 50 -5.29 2.58 3.93
CA ASP A 50 -6.47 1.91 3.35
C ASP A 50 -6.10 1.03 2.16
N VAL A 51 -5.19 1.49 1.32
CA VAL A 51 -4.77 0.78 0.11
C VAL A 51 -3.26 0.86 -0.05
N VAL A 52 -2.64 -0.28 -0.35
CA VAL A 52 -1.22 -0.34 -0.71
C VAL A 52 -1.10 -0.83 -2.14
N VAL A 53 -0.34 -0.10 -2.95
CA VAL A 53 0.07 -0.58 -4.26
C VAL A 53 1.49 -1.07 -4.08
N ASP A 54 1.68 -2.38 -4.11
CA ASP A 54 2.95 -3.03 -3.79
C ASP A 54 3.72 -3.48 -5.01
N GLY A 55 4.99 -3.78 -4.80
CA GLY A 55 5.85 -4.34 -5.82
C GLY A 55 6.64 -3.30 -6.60
N GLU A 56 7.83 -3.70 -7.02
CA GLU A 56 8.72 -2.84 -7.76
C GLU A 56 8.13 -2.48 -9.12
N PHE A 57 8.28 -1.22 -9.53
CA PHE A 57 7.83 -0.80 -10.86
C PHE A 57 8.74 -1.43 -11.93
N HIS A 58 8.14 -2.18 -12.84
CA HIS A 58 8.86 -2.81 -13.95
C HIS A 58 8.52 -2.10 -15.25
N VAL A 59 9.47 -1.38 -15.82
CA VAL A 59 9.25 -0.61 -17.04
C VAL A 59 8.82 -1.49 -18.22
N GLU A 60 9.29 -2.72 -18.26
CA GLU A 60 8.93 -3.69 -19.32
C GLU A 60 7.48 -4.17 -19.19
N GLU A 61 6.86 -3.97 -18.04
CA GLU A 61 5.46 -4.31 -17.79
C GLU A 61 4.58 -3.07 -17.65
N LYS A 62 5.15 -1.90 -17.97
CA LYS A 62 4.43 -0.64 -17.89
C LYS A 62 3.22 -0.64 -18.82
N ASP A 63 2.08 -0.20 -18.30
CA ASP A 63 0.87 -0.03 -19.08
C ASP A 63 0.11 1.18 -18.56
N VAL A 64 0.03 2.22 -19.37
CA VAL A 64 -0.64 3.47 -19.01
C VAL A 64 -2.15 3.32 -18.84
N LYS A 65 -2.70 2.20 -19.27
CA LYS A 65 -4.13 1.90 -19.13
C LYS A 65 -4.48 1.25 -17.80
N LEU A 66 -3.47 0.85 -17.02
CA LEU A 66 -3.71 0.24 -15.72
C LEU A 66 -4.24 1.28 -14.74
N LEU A 67 -5.28 0.91 -14.01
CA LEU A 67 -5.80 1.76 -12.95
C LEU A 67 -4.96 1.58 -11.68
N TRP A 68 -4.52 2.71 -11.12
CA TRP A 68 -3.90 2.79 -9.79
C TRP A 68 -2.52 2.16 -9.65
N LYS A 69 -1.96 1.54 -10.66
CA LYS A 69 -0.61 0.97 -10.62
C LYS A 69 0.14 1.29 -11.91
N GLY A 70 1.47 1.28 -11.83
CA GLY A 70 2.31 1.65 -12.96
C GLY A 70 2.70 0.50 -13.88
N SER A 71 2.74 -0.72 -13.34
CA SER A 71 3.12 -1.91 -14.10
C SER A 71 2.26 -3.10 -13.69
N LYS A 72 2.18 -4.09 -14.57
CA LYS A 72 1.27 -5.24 -14.40
C LYS A 72 1.61 -6.10 -13.18
N ASN A 73 2.87 -6.16 -12.79
CA ASN A 73 3.32 -6.94 -11.64
C ASN A 73 2.87 -6.36 -10.30
N GLN A 74 2.53 -5.08 -10.26
CA GLN A 74 2.12 -4.44 -9.02
C GLN A 74 0.69 -4.84 -8.65
N ARG A 75 0.42 -4.90 -7.35
CA ARG A 75 -0.90 -5.29 -6.83
C ARG A 75 -1.52 -4.11 -6.09
N VAL A 76 -2.82 -3.94 -6.24
CA VAL A 76 -3.59 -2.93 -5.49
C VAL A 76 -4.30 -3.69 -4.36
N ILE A 77 -3.89 -3.45 -3.12
CA ILE A 77 -4.25 -4.26 -1.96
C ILE A 77 -5.18 -3.50 -1.04
N ASP A 78 -6.31 -4.12 -0.67
CA ASP A 78 -7.20 -3.59 0.35
C ASP A 78 -6.62 -3.96 1.72
N VAL A 79 -6.01 -2.99 2.38
CA VAL A 79 -5.29 -3.23 3.64
C VAL A 79 -6.26 -3.66 4.74
N LYS A 80 -7.38 -2.99 4.87
CA LYS A 80 -8.33 -3.30 5.96
C LYS A 80 -8.88 -4.71 5.85
N LYS A 81 -9.26 -5.13 4.65
CA LYS A 81 -9.75 -6.49 4.43
C LYS A 81 -8.65 -7.53 4.65
N THR A 82 -7.44 -7.21 4.22
CA THR A 82 -6.30 -8.11 4.39
C THR A 82 -5.98 -8.31 5.88
N LEU A 83 -5.92 -7.21 6.64
CA LEU A 83 -5.60 -7.30 8.07
C LEU A 83 -6.72 -7.97 8.88
N ALA A 84 -7.95 -7.88 8.41
CA ALA A 84 -9.09 -8.53 9.05
C ALA A 84 -9.18 -10.03 8.75
N SER A 85 -8.46 -10.51 7.75
CA SER A 85 -8.44 -11.94 7.40
C SER A 85 -7.54 -12.73 8.35
N ASP A 86 -7.68 -14.06 8.34
CA ASP A 86 -6.84 -14.94 9.14
C ASP A 86 -5.41 -15.08 8.57
N HIS A 87 -5.19 -14.61 7.35
CA HIS A 87 -3.92 -14.74 6.65
C HIS A 87 -3.46 -13.40 6.12
N ARG A 88 -3.01 -12.52 7.01
CA ARG A 88 -2.63 -11.15 6.67
C ARG A 88 -1.49 -11.04 5.65
N ARG A 89 -0.68 -12.09 5.50
CA ARG A 89 0.37 -12.12 4.49
C ARG A 89 -0.16 -12.40 3.08
N VAL A 90 -1.40 -12.88 2.97
CA VAL A 90 -2.07 -13.12 1.68
C VAL A 90 -2.93 -11.90 1.38
N PRO A 91 -2.54 -11.05 0.42
CA PRO A 91 -3.26 -9.80 0.19
C PRO A 91 -4.64 -10.02 -0.42
N VAL A 92 -5.60 -9.26 0.10
CA VAL A 92 -6.93 -9.16 -0.50
C VAL A 92 -6.89 -7.98 -1.46
N LEU A 93 -7.14 -8.21 -2.73
CA LEU A 93 -7.06 -7.18 -3.73
C LEU A 93 -8.18 -6.15 -3.58
N HIS A 94 -7.84 -4.89 -3.84
CA HIS A 94 -8.80 -3.81 -3.79
C HIS A 94 -9.94 -4.08 -4.78
N CYS A 95 -11.16 -3.92 -4.31
CA CYS A 95 -12.36 -4.15 -5.09
C CYS A 95 -12.57 -3.01 -6.08
N GLY A 96 -11.82 -3.02 -7.14
CA GLY A 96 -11.88 -1.97 -8.14
C GLY A 96 -11.96 -2.56 -9.53
N ASP A 97 -11.94 -1.68 -10.50
CA ASP A 97 -12.10 -2.04 -11.89
C ASP A 97 -10.79 -2.02 -12.65
N TYR A 98 -9.74 -2.38 -11.95
CA TYR A 98 -8.41 -2.44 -12.53
C TYR A 98 -8.12 -3.81 -13.17
N ALA A 99 -9.07 -4.66 -13.14
CA ALA A 99 -8.94 -6.01 -13.72
C ALA A 99 -8.87 -5.93 -15.25
#